data_e66692ea9534d6d59718e84ba67baa3b
#
_entry.id   e66692ea9534d6d59718e84ba67baa3b
#
_cell.length_a   1.000
_cell.length_b   1.000
_cell.length_c   1.000
_cell.angle_alpha   90.00
_cell.angle_beta   90.00
_cell.angle_gamma   90.00
#
_symmetry.space_group_name_H-M   'P 1'
#
loop_
_entity.id
_entity.type
_entity.pdbx_description
1 polymer ?
#
loop_
_entity_poly.entity_id
_entity_poly.type
_entity_poly.pdbx_seq_one_letter_code
_entity_poly.pdbx_strand_id
1 'polypeptide(L)'
;MNQRSMKSTKHFAKSWQRLVTALFGLLLLGSCADQQPPQPMLSGIDTAGMDTTVRPQDDFYRYANGGWLDSTEIPADEVGWGSYMTLRKESLDQSRVIVEEAAANAGKDPAKIKIGDYYNAFLNEERVEELGTAPITNYLQAIDKLANHDEVGAFLGNINPDGIGGPFNLYVGQDDKEATRYILHFLQSGLGLPDRDYYTDESERGQEIIGRYKQYLSEMLKLAGIGDVENATQRIFNLESKLAAQQWDKVDNRDADKRYNKLSREAFYSLLSNFNVDGYMKGIGIDVPDEVLVGQPSYFAALNDLFTQIDLDAWKDYLRIRVLNSYANYLPKVFVDTNFEFYSKFLYGREEQQPRWRKAVSSINGNLGELLGQLYVAKHFSPESKARMVTMVDNLIAAYAESINNLDWMSDETKQQSLVKLSKFTPKIGYPDSWKDYSALAIKADDLAGNIKRSRIFGHNENMAKLGAPIDRGEWFMAPQEVNAYYNPGLNEIVFPAAYLQPPNFIPEAEDAYNYGTIGTTIGHEIGHGFDDQGSKYDGDGNLKSWWTDQDREAFEKRTKGLVEQFNKF
;
A
#
# COMPACT_ATOMS: atom_id res chain seq x y z
N MET A 1 -56.35 20.77 -79.64
CA MET A 1 -56.90 20.28 -78.43
C MET A 1 -55.73 19.95 -77.50
N ASN A 2 -55.38 20.52 -76.40
CA ASN A 2 -56.01 21.52 -75.55
C ASN A 2 -54.90 22.29 -74.77
N GLN A 3 -54.89 23.60 -74.92
CA GLN A 3 -54.10 24.49 -74.07
C GLN A 3 -54.79 24.56 -72.68
N ARG A 4 -54.31 23.83 -71.71
CA ARG A 4 -54.61 24.03 -70.32
C ARG A 4 -53.66 23.23 -69.43
N SER A 5 -52.42 23.68 -69.25
CA SER A 5 -51.55 23.17 -68.16
C SER A 5 -50.28 24.01 -67.97
N MET A 6 -50.35 25.34 -68.10
CA MET A 6 -49.15 26.18 -67.85
C MET A 6 -49.34 27.36 -66.88
N LYS A 7 -50.33 27.29 -66.00
CA LYS A 7 -50.52 28.35 -64.99
C LYS A 7 -50.38 27.91 -63.50
N SER A 8 -50.12 26.62 -63.27
CA SER A 8 -50.01 26.10 -61.84
C SER A 8 -48.57 26.07 -61.28
N THR A 9 -47.55 26.14 -62.16
CA THR A 9 -46.15 25.99 -61.71
C THR A 9 -45.44 27.27 -61.22
N LYS A 10 -46.01 28.44 -61.53
CA LYS A 10 -45.40 29.72 -61.08
C LYS A 10 -45.80 30.18 -59.66
N HIS A 11 -46.84 29.64 -59.11
CA HIS A 11 -47.25 29.97 -57.70
C HIS A 11 -46.58 29.06 -56.70
N PHE A 12 -46.20 27.83 -57.00
CA PHE A 12 -45.50 26.93 -56.14
C PHE A 12 -44.01 27.35 -55.94
N ALA A 13 -43.38 27.92 -56.93
CA ALA A 13 -41.98 28.35 -56.85
C ALA A 13 -41.76 29.60 -55.95
N LYS A 14 -42.77 30.49 -55.86
CA LYS A 14 -42.68 31.69 -55.01
C LYS A 14 -43.01 31.41 -53.54
N SER A 15 -43.77 30.37 -53.22
CA SER A 15 -44.04 29.97 -51.81
C SER A 15 -42.85 29.16 -51.23
N TRP A 16 -42.16 28.38 -52.05
CA TRP A 16 -40.96 27.64 -51.62
C TRP A 16 -39.75 28.55 -51.35
N GLN A 17 -39.53 29.59 -52.16
CA GLN A 17 -38.47 30.58 -51.93
C GLN A 17 -38.71 31.40 -50.65
N ARG A 18 -39.92 31.66 -50.23
CA ARG A 18 -40.26 32.35 -48.98
C ARG A 18 -40.14 31.42 -47.76
N LEU A 19 -40.41 30.12 -47.88
CA LEU A 19 -40.21 29.13 -46.81
C LEU A 19 -38.71 28.79 -46.61
N VAL A 20 -37.89 28.69 -47.64
CA VAL A 20 -36.47 28.43 -47.56
C VAL A 20 -35.72 29.63 -46.95
N THR A 21 -36.14 30.87 -47.28
CA THR A 21 -35.54 32.09 -46.71
C THR A 21 -35.94 32.29 -45.23
N ALA A 22 -37.13 31.85 -44.81
CA ALA A 22 -37.55 31.87 -43.44
C ALA A 22 -36.90 30.77 -42.57
N LEU A 23 -36.64 29.57 -43.14
CA LEU A 23 -35.89 28.51 -42.46
C LEU A 23 -34.38 28.82 -42.36
N PHE A 24 -33.76 29.48 -43.34
CA PHE A 24 -32.36 29.91 -43.26
C PHE A 24 -32.17 31.10 -42.29
N GLY A 25 -33.20 31.99 -42.14
CA GLY A 25 -33.20 33.07 -41.15
C GLY A 25 -33.38 32.54 -39.71
N LEU A 26 -34.12 31.47 -39.49
CA LEU A 26 -34.30 30.81 -38.18
C LEU A 26 -33.09 29.92 -37.78
N LEU A 27 -32.34 29.40 -38.76
CA LEU A 27 -31.08 28.64 -38.51
C LEU A 27 -29.89 29.55 -38.18
N LEU A 28 -29.91 30.81 -38.58
CA LEU A 28 -28.89 31.80 -38.22
C LEU A 28 -29.14 32.52 -36.87
N LEU A 29 -30.33 32.42 -36.31
CA LEU A 29 -30.66 32.95 -35.00
C LEU A 29 -30.56 31.91 -33.88
N GLY A 30 -30.38 30.63 -34.21
CA GLY A 30 -30.19 29.53 -33.23
C GLY A 30 -28.72 29.21 -32.90
N SER A 31 -27.75 30.00 -33.43
CA SER A 31 -26.30 29.74 -33.22
C SER A 31 -25.63 30.74 -32.29
N CYS A 32 -26.36 31.59 -31.59
CA CYS A 32 -25.91 32.17 -30.34
C CYS A 32 -26.38 31.22 -29.21
N ALA A 33 -25.77 30.07 -29.07
CA ALA A 33 -25.72 29.42 -27.80
C ALA A 33 -25.15 30.49 -26.85
N ASP A 34 -25.94 30.92 -25.87
CA ASP A 34 -25.43 31.59 -24.70
C ASP A 34 -24.26 30.78 -24.17
N GLN A 35 -23.06 31.14 -24.60
CA GLN A 35 -21.89 30.80 -23.83
C GLN A 35 -22.08 31.58 -22.53
N GLN A 36 -22.67 30.91 -21.55
CA GLN A 36 -22.55 31.41 -20.19
C GLN A 36 -21.07 31.78 -19.99
N PRO A 37 -20.78 32.97 -19.47
CA PRO A 37 -19.41 33.31 -19.16
C PRO A 37 -18.84 32.17 -18.32
N PRO A 38 -17.61 31.71 -18.57
CA PRO A 38 -17.03 30.63 -17.79
C PRO A 38 -17.22 30.98 -16.32
N GLN A 39 -17.84 30.07 -15.57
CA GLN A 39 -18.00 30.25 -14.12
C GLN A 39 -16.61 30.52 -13.57
N PRO A 40 -16.44 31.50 -12.66
CA PRO A 40 -15.15 31.74 -12.04
C PRO A 40 -14.69 30.44 -11.36
N MET A 41 -13.49 29.98 -11.66
CA MET A 41 -12.91 28.81 -11.00
C MET A 41 -12.84 29.07 -9.50
N LEU A 42 -13.07 28.02 -8.70
CA LEU A 42 -12.98 28.11 -7.25
C LEU A 42 -11.51 28.33 -6.85
N SER A 43 -11.25 29.23 -5.91
CA SER A 43 -9.91 29.43 -5.34
C SER A 43 -9.38 28.15 -4.67
N GLY A 44 -10.26 27.39 -4.03
CA GLY A 44 -9.89 26.18 -3.29
C GLY A 44 -9.23 26.43 -1.93
N ILE A 45 -8.77 27.66 -1.64
CA ILE A 45 -8.10 27.98 -0.38
C ILE A 45 -9.12 28.06 0.76
N ASP A 46 -8.93 27.23 1.80
CA ASP A 46 -9.68 27.30 3.04
C ASP A 46 -9.16 28.42 3.94
N THR A 47 -9.73 29.61 3.78
CA THR A 47 -9.36 30.77 4.62
C THR A 47 -9.91 30.66 6.04
N ALA A 48 -10.90 29.82 6.32
CA ALA A 48 -11.44 29.62 7.66
C ALA A 48 -10.49 28.85 8.56
N GLY A 49 -9.68 27.97 7.99
CA GLY A 49 -8.64 27.23 8.70
C GLY A 49 -7.39 28.06 9.04
N MET A 50 -7.27 29.28 8.53
CA MET A 50 -6.10 30.15 8.76
C MET A 50 -6.21 30.93 10.07
N ASP A 51 -5.05 31.29 10.66
CA ASP A 51 -4.94 32.27 11.74
C ASP A 51 -4.26 33.54 11.21
N THR A 52 -5.06 34.48 10.72
CA THR A 52 -4.56 35.75 10.14
C THR A 52 -4.04 36.73 11.19
N THR A 53 -4.11 36.43 12.48
CA THR A 53 -3.51 37.25 13.55
C THR A 53 -2.01 37.01 13.68
N VAL A 54 -1.53 35.86 13.17
CA VAL A 54 -0.12 35.50 13.09
C VAL A 54 0.48 36.03 11.79
N ARG A 55 1.69 36.59 11.84
CA ARG A 55 2.40 37.06 10.64
C ARG A 55 3.03 35.85 9.91
N PRO A 56 2.78 35.65 8.61
CA PRO A 56 3.28 34.48 7.88
C PRO A 56 4.81 34.34 7.88
N GLN A 57 5.56 35.43 8.03
CA GLN A 57 7.03 35.44 8.13
C GLN A 57 7.55 35.04 9.51
N ASP A 58 6.72 35.06 10.54
CA ASP A 58 7.09 34.68 11.91
C ASP A 58 6.77 33.21 12.19
N ASP A 59 5.59 32.76 11.78
CA ASP A 59 5.17 31.36 11.86
C ASP A 59 4.18 31.05 10.71
N PHE A 60 4.72 30.59 9.59
CA PHE A 60 3.91 30.28 8.42
C PHE A 60 2.97 29.10 8.65
N TYR A 61 3.39 28.09 9.43
CA TYR A 61 2.56 26.93 9.73
C TYR A 61 1.32 27.33 10.54
N ARG A 62 1.53 28.12 11.59
CA ARG A 62 0.43 28.65 12.42
C ARG A 62 -0.47 29.59 11.63
N TYR A 63 0.12 30.49 10.81
CA TYR A 63 -0.65 31.37 9.92
C TYR A 63 -1.59 30.57 9.00
N ALA A 64 -1.08 29.51 8.36
CA ALA A 64 -1.85 28.73 7.38
C ALA A 64 -2.86 27.76 8.00
N ASN A 65 -2.59 27.26 9.23
CA ASN A 65 -3.39 26.17 9.82
C ASN A 65 -3.96 26.51 11.20
N GLY A 66 -3.72 27.70 11.74
CA GLY A 66 -4.01 28.01 13.15
C GLY A 66 -5.48 27.92 13.53
N GLY A 67 -6.38 28.39 12.68
CA GLY A 67 -7.83 28.27 12.92
C GLY A 67 -8.29 26.81 12.95
N TRP A 68 -7.75 25.99 12.04
CA TRP A 68 -8.02 24.55 12.03
C TRP A 68 -7.45 23.84 13.27
N LEU A 69 -6.22 24.15 13.66
CA LEU A 69 -5.58 23.56 14.85
C LEU A 69 -6.36 23.86 16.13
N ASP A 70 -6.89 25.07 16.27
CA ASP A 70 -7.61 25.50 17.47
C ASP A 70 -9.03 24.92 17.56
N SER A 71 -9.63 24.53 16.43
CA SER A 71 -11.01 24.05 16.33
C SER A 71 -11.13 22.54 16.13
N THR A 72 -10.01 21.82 15.91
CA THR A 72 -10.04 20.40 15.54
C THR A 72 -9.47 19.52 16.64
N GLU A 73 -10.26 18.55 17.07
CA GLU A 73 -9.83 17.49 18.01
C GLU A 73 -9.47 16.22 17.24
N ILE A 74 -8.49 15.47 17.74
CA ILE A 74 -8.15 14.15 17.21
C ILE A 74 -9.26 13.18 17.63
N PRO A 75 -9.94 12.48 16.69
CA PRO A 75 -10.91 11.44 17.05
C PRO A 75 -10.28 10.34 17.91
N ALA A 76 -11.02 9.85 18.91
CA ALA A 76 -10.52 8.85 19.87
C ALA A 76 -10.12 7.51 19.21
N ASP A 77 -10.68 7.20 18.04
CA ASP A 77 -10.33 6.03 17.23
C ASP A 77 -9.19 6.28 16.25
N GLU A 78 -8.48 7.43 16.35
CA GLU A 78 -7.32 7.80 15.53
C GLU A 78 -6.10 8.16 16.41
N VAL A 79 -4.91 8.07 15.83
CA VAL A 79 -3.64 8.43 16.50
C VAL A 79 -3.13 9.82 16.09
N GLY A 80 -3.79 10.46 15.14
CA GLY A 80 -3.47 11.77 14.61
C GLY A 80 -4.55 12.22 13.64
N TRP A 81 -4.61 13.53 13.35
CA TRP A 81 -5.61 14.08 12.44
C TRP A 81 -5.02 15.13 11.51
N GLY A 82 -5.56 15.23 10.30
CA GLY A 82 -5.12 16.15 9.27
C GLY A 82 -5.82 15.91 7.95
N SER A 83 -5.51 16.69 6.91
CA SER A 83 -6.14 16.59 5.59
C SER A 83 -6.05 15.18 4.98
N TYR A 84 -4.89 14.54 5.12
CA TYR A 84 -4.68 13.16 4.69
C TYR A 84 -5.64 12.17 5.40
N MET A 85 -5.78 12.29 6.73
CA MET A 85 -6.68 11.42 7.51
C MET A 85 -8.14 11.69 7.21
N THR A 86 -8.50 12.95 6.96
CA THR A 86 -9.85 13.34 6.53
C THR A 86 -10.19 12.69 5.18
N LEU A 87 -9.30 12.79 4.20
CA LEU A 87 -9.51 12.18 2.88
C LEU A 87 -9.56 10.64 2.97
N ARG A 88 -8.70 10.04 3.80
CA ARG A 88 -8.73 8.60 4.06
C ARG A 88 -10.06 8.15 4.68
N LYS A 89 -10.58 8.92 5.64
CA LYS A 89 -11.90 8.66 6.23
C LYS A 89 -13.00 8.76 5.18
N GLU A 90 -12.97 9.78 4.34
CA GLU A 90 -13.93 9.95 3.26
C GLU A 90 -13.92 8.79 2.26
N SER A 91 -12.74 8.35 1.81
CA SER A 91 -12.60 7.17 0.95
C SER A 91 -13.16 5.90 1.61
N LEU A 92 -12.94 5.74 2.93
CA LEU A 92 -13.51 4.61 3.68
C LEU A 92 -15.03 4.70 3.78
N ASP A 93 -15.60 5.89 4.02
CA ASP A 93 -17.05 6.09 4.07
C ASP A 93 -17.69 5.86 2.69
N GLN A 94 -17.07 6.32 1.60
CA GLN A 94 -17.48 6.03 0.22
C GLN A 94 -17.42 4.52 -0.09
N SER A 95 -16.34 3.86 0.30
CA SER A 95 -16.17 2.42 0.17
C SER A 95 -17.19 1.65 1.00
N ARG A 96 -17.52 2.13 2.20
CA ARG A 96 -18.59 1.57 3.05
C ARG A 96 -19.93 1.53 2.33
N VAL A 97 -20.34 2.63 1.72
CA VAL A 97 -21.60 2.70 0.97
C VAL A 97 -21.64 1.64 -0.13
N ILE A 98 -20.55 1.47 -0.88
CA ILE A 98 -20.45 0.47 -1.95
C ILE A 98 -20.57 -0.95 -1.39
N VAL A 99 -19.87 -1.22 -0.29
CA VAL A 99 -19.84 -2.54 0.35
C VAL A 99 -21.20 -2.89 0.97
N GLU A 100 -21.87 -1.92 1.64
CA GLU A 100 -23.21 -2.12 2.22
C GLU A 100 -24.28 -2.32 1.13
N GLU A 101 -24.21 -1.59 0.01
CA GLU A 101 -25.06 -1.84 -1.16
C GLU A 101 -24.86 -3.25 -1.73
N ALA A 102 -23.59 -3.70 -1.82
CA ALA A 102 -23.26 -5.03 -2.29
C ALA A 102 -23.78 -6.12 -1.34
N ALA A 103 -23.68 -5.93 -0.02
CA ALA A 103 -24.17 -6.83 1.00
C ALA A 103 -25.71 -6.93 1.01
N ALA A 104 -26.39 -5.80 0.78
CA ALA A 104 -27.86 -5.73 0.79
C ALA A 104 -28.49 -6.27 -0.51
N ASN A 105 -27.87 -6.03 -1.67
CA ASN A 105 -28.41 -6.41 -2.97
C ASN A 105 -27.33 -6.59 -4.04
N ALA A 106 -26.62 -7.70 -3.98
CA ALA A 106 -25.61 -8.06 -5.00
C ALA A 106 -26.21 -8.40 -6.38
N GLY A 107 -27.48 -8.79 -6.43
CA GLY A 107 -28.13 -9.27 -7.65
C GLY A 107 -27.43 -10.53 -8.21
N LYS A 108 -26.96 -10.44 -9.48
CA LYS A 108 -26.19 -11.52 -10.14
C LYS A 108 -24.73 -11.10 -10.42
N ASP A 109 -24.29 -9.97 -9.88
CA ASP A 109 -22.95 -9.44 -10.08
C ASP A 109 -21.95 -10.24 -9.21
N PRO A 110 -21.02 -11.01 -9.80
CA PRO A 110 -20.09 -11.82 -9.01
C PRO A 110 -19.17 -10.99 -8.11
N ALA A 111 -18.80 -9.78 -8.52
CA ALA A 111 -17.97 -8.88 -7.72
C ALA A 111 -18.72 -8.43 -6.46
N LYS A 112 -19.96 -7.98 -6.63
CA LYS A 112 -20.81 -7.57 -5.50
C LYS A 112 -21.12 -8.72 -4.56
N ILE A 113 -21.36 -9.94 -5.10
CA ILE A 113 -21.57 -11.14 -4.26
C ILE A 113 -20.36 -11.38 -3.37
N LYS A 114 -19.13 -11.42 -3.93
CA LYS A 114 -17.91 -11.65 -3.14
C LYS A 114 -17.68 -10.58 -2.08
N ILE A 115 -17.87 -9.31 -2.43
CA ILE A 115 -17.71 -8.17 -1.50
C ILE A 115 -18.77 -8.24 -0.39
N GLY A 116 -20.03 -8.47 -0.75
CA GLY A 116 -21.14 -8.55 0.20
C GLY A 116 -21.00 -9.74 1.15
N ASP A 117 -20.66 -10.92 0.64
CA ASP A 117 -20.43 -12.13 1.45
C ASP A 117 -19.25 -11.94 2.43
N TYR A 118 -18.17 -11.31 1.97
CA TYR A 118 -17.03 -11.00 2.85
C TYR A 118 -17.43 -10.04 3.97
N TYR A 119 -18.16 -8.98 3.64
CA TYR A 119 -18.64 -8.01 4.62
C TYR A 119 -19.59 -8.64 5.64
N ASN A 120 -20.56 -9.44 5.18
CA ASN A 120 -21.49 -10.15 6.03
C ASN A 120 -20.76 -11.12 6.97
N ALA A 121 -19.77 -11.88 6.49
CA ALA A 121 -18.94 -12.74 7.33
C ALA A 121 -18.20 -11.94 8.40
N PHE A 122 -17.70 -10.75 8.06
CA PHE A 122 -16.96 -9.92 9.00
C PHE A 122 -17.88 -9.31 10.08
N LEU A 123 -19.09 -8.91 9.74
CA LEU A 123 -20.06 -8.34 10.67
C LEU A 123 -20.77 -9.36 11.56
N ASN A 124 -20.71 -10.65 11.21
CA ASN A 124 -21.38 -11.71 11.97
C ASN A 124 -20.56 -12.09 13.22
N GLU A 125 -20.59 -11.19 14.24
CA GLU A 125 -19.88 -11.39 15.51
C GLU A 125 -20.38 -12.63 16.25
N GLU A 126 -21.69 -12.89 16.23
CA GLU A 126 -22.28 -14.06 16.87
C GLU A 126 -21.64 -15.37 16.35
N ARG A 127 -21.45 -15.46 15.02
CA ARG A 127 -20.79 -16.61 14.42
C ARG A 127 -19.32 -16.72 14.78
N VAL A 128 -18.61 -15.61 14.89
CA VAL A 128 -17.21 -15.58 15.32
C VAL A 128 -17.10 -16.06 16.78
N GLU A 129 -17.98 -15.59 17.67
CA GLU A 129 -18.01 -16.04 19.07
C GLU A 129 -18.35 -17.53 19.20
N GLU A 130 -19.34 -18.01 18.43
CA GLU A 130 -19.72 -19.43 18.40
C GLU A 130 -18.55 -20.34 17.98
N LEU A 131 -17.77 -19.92 16.97
CA LEU A 131 -16.63 -20.69 16.48
C LEU A 131 -15.45 -20.71 17.45
N GLY A 132 -15.31 -19.70 18.29
CA GLY A 132 -14.20 -19.62 19.25
C GLY A 132 -12.84 -19.72 18.56
N THR A 133 -12.00 -20.63 19.03
CA THR A 133 -10.67 -20.92 18.47
C THR A 133 -10.67 -22.01 17.39
N ALA A 134 -11.84 -22.56 17.02
CA ALA A 134 -11.93 -23.62 16.01
C ALA A 134 -11.17 -23.30 14.69
N PRO A 135 -11.20 -22.05 14.17
CA PRO A 135 -10.48 -21.72 12.94
C PRO A 135 -8.97 -21.95 12.98
N ILE A 136 -8.36 -21.86 14.17
CA ILE A 136 -6.91 -22.02 14.35
C ILE A 136 -6.51 -23.34 15.01
N THR A 137 -7.48 -24.17 15.45
CA THR A 137 -7.23 -25.41 16.20
C THR A 137 -6.32 -26.38 15.44
N ASN A 138 -6.49 -26.51 14.13
CA ASN A 138 -5.65 -27.40 13.33
C ASN A 138 -4.18 -26.98 13.32
N TYR A 139 -3.89 -25.68 13.34
CA TYR A 139 -2.50 -25.19 13.44
C TYR A 139 -1.91 -25.53 14.80
N LEU A 140 -2.64 -25.26 15.90
CA LEU A 140 -2.18 -25.53 17.27
C LEU A 140 -1.91 -27.03 17.45
N GLN A 141 -2.82 -27.91 17.01
CA GLN A 141 -2.62 -29.35 17.07
C GLN A 141 -1.47 -29.85 16.20
N ALA A 142 -1.21 -29.21 15.05
CA ALA A 142 -0.07 -29.56 14.21
C ALA A 142 1.25 -29.15 14.88
N ILE A 143 1.30 -27.97 15.51
CA ILE A 143 2.46 -27.50 16.28
C ILE A 143 2.76 -28.46 17.45
N ASP A 144 1.75 -28.95 18.17
CA ASP A 144 1.94 -29.88 19.27
C ASP A 144 2.65 -31.17 18.85
N LYS A 145 2.40 -31.62 17.63
CA LYS A 145 2.95 -32.87 17.06
C LYS A 145 4.37 -32.75 16.51
N LEU A 146 4.90 -31.54 16.34
CA LEU A 146 6.27 -31.36 15.85
C LEU A 146 7.27 -32.06 16.76
N ALA A 147 8.10 -32.94 16.22
CA ALA A 147 9.01 -33.77 16.98
C ALA A 147 10.48 -33.32 16.90
N ASN A 148 10.83 -32.50 15.91
CA ASN A 148 12.20 -32.05 15.65
C ASN A 148 12.23 -30.73 14.87
N HIS A 149 13.42 -30.13 14.69
CA HIS A 149 13.60 -28.86 13.97
C HIS A 149 13.31 -28.98 12.46
N ASP A 150 13.57 -30.12 11.84
CA ASP A 150 13.26 -30.33 10.42
C ASP A 150 11.75 -30.19 10.15
N GLU A 151 10.94 -30.70 11.08
CA GLU A 151 9.49 -30.56 11.00
C GLU A 151 9.03 -29.12 11.25
N VAL A 152 9.73 -28.37 12.12
CA VAL A 152 9.50 -26.92 12.29
C VAL A 152 9.76 -26.17 10.99
N GLY A 153 10.87 -26.44 10.30
CA GLY A 153 11.19 -25.83 9.01
C GLY A 153 10.10 -26.11 7.95
N ALA A 154 9.69 -27.37 7.81
CA ALA A 154 8.62 -27.73 6.90
C ALA A 154 7.26 -27.11 7.28
N PHE A 155 6.96 -27.04 8.57
CA PHE A 155 5.72 -26.42 9.06
C PHE A 155 5.66 -24.93 8.78
N LEU A 156 6.78 -24.20 8.96
CA LEU A 156 6.89 -22.78 8.58
C LEU A 156 6.55 -22.57 7.09
N GLY A 157 7.01 -23.43 6.20
CA GLY A 157 6.64 -23.40 4.78
C GLY A 157 5.16 -23.63 4.56
N ASN A 158 4.55 -24.58 5.26
CA ASN A 158 3.13 -24.91 5.11
C ASN A 158 2.19 -23.79 5.58
N ILE A 159 2.58 -22.99 6.57
CA ILE A 159 1.74 -21.90 7.11
C ILE A 159 2.00 -20.54 6.44
N ASN A 160 3.09 -20.39 5.69
CA ASN A 160 3.45 -19.15 5.02
C ASN A 160 2.39 -18.70 3.99
N PRO A 161 1.85 -19.58 3.10
CA PRO A 161 0.77 -19.22 2.19
C PRO A 161 -0.49 -18.71 2.90
N ASP A 162 -0.72 -19.13 4.15
CA ASP A 162 -1.83 -18.67 4.99
C ASP A 162 -1.57 -17.27 5.61
N GLY A 163 -0.43 -16.64 5.28
CA GLY A 163 -0.02 -15.33 5.78
C GLY A 163 0.45 -15.36 7.24
N ILE A 164 0.85 -16.52 7.74
CA ILE A 164 1.44 -16.65 9.09
C ILE A 164 2.94 -16.53 8.96
N GLY A 165 3.47 -15.36 9.40
CA GLY A 165 4.90 -15.05 9.27
C GLY A 165 5.79 -15.90 10.18
N GLY A 166 6.99 -16.20 9.70
CA GLY A 166 8.08 -16.89 10.41
C GLY A 166 9.27 -15.97 10.69
N PRO A 167 10.46 -16.53 11.00
CA PRO A 167 11.67 -15.77 11.28
C PRO A 167 12.22 -15.03 10.05
N PHE A 168 11.71 -15.32 8.87
CA PHE A 168 11.97 -14.60 7.64
C PHE A 168 10.73 -14.60 6.74
N ASN A 169 10.68 -13.65 5.82
CA ASN A 169 9.67 -13.55 4.76
C ASN A 169 10.29 -13.83 3.40
N LEU A 170 9.45 -14.24 2.45
CA LEU A 170 9.80 -14.35 1.05
C LEU A 170 8.73 -13.74 0.16
N TYR A 171 9.15 -13.25 -1.00
CA TYR A 171 8.27 -12.81 -2.07
C TYR A 171 8.98 -12.86 -3.41
N VAL A 172 8.22 -12.95 -4.49
CA VAL A 172 8.74 -12.79 -5.86
C VAL A 172 8.62 -11.33 -6.26
N GLY A 173 9.76 -10.71 -6.54
CA GLY A 173 9.87 -9.32 -6.99
C GLY A 173 10.85 -9.19 -8.14
N GLN A 174 11.00 -7.98 -8.70
CA GLN A 174 12.02 -7.72 -9.72
C GLN A 174 13.43 -7.97 -9.14
N ASP A 175 14.34 -8.47 -9.98
CA ASP A 175 15.77 -8.47 -9.69
C ASP A 175 16.28 -7.01 -9.81
N ASP A 176 16.73 -6.43 -8.70
CA ASP A 176 17.13 -5.02 -8.66
C ASP A 176 18.22 -4.65 -9.68
N LYS A 177 19.11 -5.60 -10.06
CA LYS A 177 20.16 -5.36 -11.06
C LYS A 177 19.83 -5.88 -12.46
N GLU A 178 18.70 -6.58 -12.60
CA GLU A 178 18.21 -7.13 -13.86
C GLU A 178 16.69 -6.95 -13.93
N ALA A 179 16.24 -5.67 -13.99
CA ALA A 179 14.84 -5.27 -13.83
C ALA A 179 13.86 -5.88 -14.86
N THR A 180 14.37 -6.68 -15.81
CA THR A 180 13.57 -7.38 -16.83
C THR A 180 13.09 -8.76 -16.41
N ARG A 181 13.46 -9.24 -15.21
CA ARG A 181 13.03 -10.53 -14.68
C ARG A 181 12.60 -10.46 -13.23
N TYR A 182 11.80 -11.43 -12.83
CA TYR A 182 11.48 -11.69 -11.43
C TYR A 182 12.51 -12.63 -10.79
N ILE A 183 12.75 -12.44 -9.48
CA ILE A 183 13.58 -13.30 -8.63
C ILE A 183 12.90 -13.51 -7.28
N LEU A 184 13.23 -14.61 -6.61
CA LEU A 184 12.73 -14.88 -5.25
C LEU A 184 13.61 -14.15 -4.23
N HIS A 185 13.00 -13.29 -3.41
CA HIS A 185 13.65 -12.53 -2.35
C HIS A 185 13.40 -13.18 -0.99
N PHE A 186 14.43 -13.21 -0.13
CA PHE A 186 14.38 -13.60 1.26
C PHE A 186 14.77 -12.43 2.16
N LEU A 187 13.95 -12.08 3.14
CA LEU A 187 14.15 -10.95 4.04
C LEU A 187 13.99 -11.35 5.50
N GLN A 188 14.78 -10.73 6.39
CA GLN A 188 14.61 -10.87 7.84
C GLN A 188 13.19 -10.49 8.29
N SER A 189 12.66 -11.20 9.28
CA SER A 189 11.32 -11.00 9.85
C SER A 189 11.20 -11.65 11.22
N GLY A 190 9.99 -11.80 11.75
CA GLY A 190 9.65 -12.72 12.83
C GLY A 190 9.57 -12.13 14.21
N LEU A 191 9.71 -10.81 14.35
CA LEU A 191 9.51 -10.14 15.63
C LEU A 191 8.02 -9.87 15.90
N GLY A 192 7.63 -9.86 17.17
CA GLY A 192 6.31 -9.46 17.59
C GLY A 192 6.21 -7.97 17.91
N LEU A 193 7.31 -7.32 18.34
CA LEU A 193 7.43 -5.88 18.43
C LEU A 193 7.82 -5.28 17.07
N PRO A 194 7.61 -3.96 16.84
CA PRO A 194 7.73 -3.36 15.50
C PRO A 194 9.10 -3.49 14.83
N ASP A 195 10.18 -3.40 15.59
CA ASP A 195 11.55 -3.63 15.10
C ASP A 195 12.50 -4.12 16.20
N ARG A 196 13.75 -4.38 15.83
CA ARG A 196 14.79 -4.92 16.72
C ARG A 196 15.10 -4.01 17.90
N ASP A 197 15.03 -2.70 17.74
CA ASP A 197 15.46 -1.74 18.75
C ASP A 197 14.58 -1.82 20.01
N TYR A 198 13.31 -2.21 19.87
CA TYR A 198 12.41 -2.45 21.01
C TYR A 198 12.88 -3.55 21.97
N TYR A 199 13.67 -4.52 21.49
CA TYR A 199 14.17 -5.62 22.33
C TYR A 199 15.43 -5.26 23.12
N THR A 200 16.12 -4.18 22.73
CA THR A 200 17.39 -3.73 23.31
C THR A 200 17.29 -2.37 23.99
N ASP A 201 16.12 -1.74 24.00
CA ASP A 201 15.90 -0.44 24.64
C ASP A 201 15.92 -0.59 26.16
N GLU A 202 16.99 -0.10 26.79
CA GLU A 202 17.17 -0.11 28.25
C GLU A 202 16.51 1.09 28.94
N SER A 203 15.88 2.02 28.20
CA SER A 203 15.16 3.14 28.78
C SER A 203 13.97 2.67 29.62
N GLU A 204 13.49 3.53 30.53
CA GLU A 204 12.29 3.25 31.34
C GLU A 204 11.09 2.90 30.44
N ARG A 205 10.91 3.63 29.34
CA ARG A 205 9.85 3.36 28.36
C ARG A 205 10.06 2.02 27.64
N GLY A 206 11.28 1.70 27.24
CA GLY A 206 11.62 0.41 26.63
C GLY A 206 11.29 -0.76 27.54
N GLN A 207 11.67 -0.68 28.82
CA GLN A 207 11.37 -1.71 29.81
C GLN A 207 9.85 -1.84 30.08
N GLU A 208 9.12 -0.74 30.10
CA GLU A 208 7.66 -0.77 30.18
C GLU A 208 7.04 -1.50 28.97
N ILE A 209 7.50 -1.20 27.75
CA ILE A 209 7.02 -1.85 26.52
C ILE A 209 7.28 -3.36 26.58
N ILE A 210 8.48 -3.78 26.97
CA ILE A 210 8.83 -5.20 27.14
C ILE A 210 7.91 -5.88 28.16
N GLY A 211 7.67 -5.23 29.30
CA GLY A 211 6.77 -5.74 30.34
C GLY A 211 5.34 -5.94 29.83
N ARG A 212 4.79 -4.94 29.14
CA ARG A 212 3.45 -5.01 28.54
C ARG A 212 3.37 -6.03 27.42
N TYR A 213 4.43 -6.17 26.62
CA TYR A 213 4.49 -7.19 25.58
C TYR A 213 4.44 -8.60 26.17
N LYS A 214 5.22 -8.87 27.23
CA LYS A 214 5.16 -10.17 27.94
C LYS A 214 3.78 -10.44 28.53
N GLN A 215 3.11 -9.41 29.08
CA GLN A 215 1.73 -9.54 29.55
C GLN A 215 0.79 -9.92 28.40
N TYR A 216 0.88 -9.23 27.24
CA TYR A 216 0.12 -9.54 26.03
C TYR A 216 0.33 -10.99 25.58
N LEU A 217 1.58 -11.46 25.48
CA LEU A 217 1.90 -12.85 25.12
C LEU A 217 1.22 -13.83 26.08
N SER A 218 1.34 -13.59 27.41
CA SER A 218 0.73 -14.42 28.44
C SER A 218 -0.80 -14.50 28.30
N GLU A 219 -1.46 -13.37 28.06
CA GLU A 219 -2.91 -13.31 27.90
C GLU A 219 -3.37 -14.04 26.64
N MET A 220 -2.72 -13.84 25.50
CA MET A 220 -3.05 -14.54 24.24
C MET A 220 -2.90 -16.07 24.38
N LEU A 221 -1.84 -16.54 25.03
CA LEU A 221 -1.61 -17.96 25.27
C LEU A 221 -2.69 -18.57 26.19
N LYS A 222 -3.07 -17.86 27.26
CA LYS A 222 -4.16 -18.27 28.15
C LYS A 222 -5.50 -18.39 27.42
N LEU A 223 -5.84 -17.39 26.61
CA LEU A 223 -7.06 -17.38 25.82
C LEU A 223 -7.12 -18.57 24.85
N ALA A 224 -5.98 -18.98 24.32
CA ALA A 224 -5.86 -20.15 23.44
C ALA A 224 -5.83 -21.50 24.20
N GLY A 225 -5.88 -21.50 25.54
CA GLY A 225 -5.84 -22.71 26.34
C GLY A 225 -4.45 -23.38 26.41
N ILE A 226 -3.38 -22.63 26.12
CA ILE A 226 -2.01 -23.14 26.19
C ILE A 226 -1.58 -23.23 27.67
N GLY A 227 -1.01 -24.37 28.05
CA GLY A 227 -0.45 -24.60 29.39
C GLY A 227 0.93 -23.96 29.55
N ASP A 228 1.44 -23.96 30.80
CA ASP A 228 2.79 -23.47 31.14
C ASP A 228 3.08 -22.06 30.60
N VAL A 229 2.09 -21.17 30.71
CA VAL A 229 2.06 -19.85 30.06
C VAL A 229 3.27 -18.99 30.44
N GLU A 230 3.71 -19.04 31.70
CA GLU A 230 4.84 -18.24 32.20
C GLU A 230 6.14 -18.61 31.45
N ASN A 231 6.47 -19.91 31.41
CA ASN A 231 7.66 -20.39 30.70
C ASN A 231 7.52 -20.20 29.20
N ALA A 232 6.32 -20.43 28.61
CA ALA A 232 6.08 -20.20 27.20
C ALA A 232 6.31 -18.73 26.81
N THR A 233 5.79 -17.78 27.60
CA THR A 233 6.03 -16.34 27.42
C THR A 233 7.52 -16.01 27.42
N GLN A 234 8.26 -16.58 28.38
CA GLN A 234 9.70 -16.31 28.47
C GLN A 234 10.47 -16.95 27.30
N ARG A 235 10.10 -18.17 26.86
CA ARG A 235 10.70 -18.82 25.70
C ARG A 235 10.48 -18.01 24.41
N ILE A 236 9.25 -17.51 24.19
CA ILE A 236 8.92 -16.66 23.02
C ILE A 236 9.77 -15.39 23.04
N PHE A 237 9.75 -14.64 24.15
CA PHE A 237 10.50 -13.39 24.25
C PHE A 237 12.00 -13.60 24.07
N ASN A 238 12.57 -14.66 24.65
CA ASN A 238 13.99 -14.98 24.51
C ASN A 238 14.35 -15.34 23.06
N LEU A 239 13.48 -16.10 22.36
CA LEU A 239 13.68 -16.44 20.96
C LEU A 239 13.67 -15.17 20.10
N GLU A 240 12.63 -14.34 20.23
CA GLU A 240 12.53 -13.09 19.49
C GLU A 240 13.68 -12.12 19.79
N SER A 241 14.14 -12.03 21.05
CA SER A 241 15.31 -11.23 21.42
C SER A 241 16.59 -11.71 20.74
N LYS A 242 16.77 -13.04 20.61
CA LYS A 242 17.91 -13.60 19.88
C LYS A 242 17.83 -13.29 18.38
N LEU A 243 16.65 -13.35 17.78
CA LEU A 243 16.45 -12.95 16.38
C LEU A 243 16.71 -11.45 16.20
N ALA A 244 16.16 -10.60 17.08
CA ALA A 244 16.31 -9.15 17.05
C ALA A 244 17.78 -8.73 17.11
N ALA A 245 18.57 -9.39 17.94
CA ALA A 245 20.01 -9.12 18.08
C ALA A 245 20.80 -9.38 16.78
N GLN A 246 20.28 -10.19 15.85
CA GLN A 246 20.93 -10.52 14.58
C GLN A 246 20.36 -9.73 13.40
N GLN A 247 19.21 -9.12 13.55
CA GLN A 247 18.59 -8.34 12.47
C GLN A 247 19.36 -7.05 12.18
N TRP A 248 19.41 -6.67 10.93
CA TRP A 248 19.88 -5.35 10.51
C TRP A 248 18.92 -4.27 11.00
N ASP A 249 19.46 -3.10 11.30
CA ASP A 249 18.62 -1.95 11.65
C ASP A 249 17.91 -1.33 10.42
N LYS A 250 17.02 -0.38 10.69
CA LYS A 250 16.23 0.28 9.65
C LYS A 250 17.06 1.10 8.66
N VAL A 251 18.22 1.61 9.07
CA VAL A 251 19.11 2.41 8.20
C VAL A 251 19.80 1.47 7.21
N ASP A 252 20.40 0.38 7.68
CA ASP A 252 21.01 -0.63 6.83
C ASP A 252 19.98 -1.29 5.90
N ASN A 253 18.76 -1.55 6.40
CA ASN A 253 17.68 -2.11 5.60
C ASN A 253 17.15 -1.16 4.52
N ARG A 254 17.38 0.15 4.61
CA ARG A 254 17.05 1.12 3.57
C ARG A 254 18.03 1.07 2.40
N ASP A 255 19.26 0.62 2.59
CA ASP A 255 20.29 0.61 1.56
C ASP A 255 20.10 -0.54 0.57
N ALA A 256 19.67 -0.22 -0.65
CA ALA A 256 19.41 -1.19 -1.72
C ALA A 256 20.69 -1.95 -2.13
N ASP A 257 21.86 -1.31 -2.14
CA ASP A 257 23.14 -1.96 -2.49
C ASP A 257 23.51 -3.01 -1.45
N LYS A 258 23.35 -2.69 -0.15
CA LYS A 258 23.62 -3.65 0.94
C LYS A 258 22.67 -4.86 0.87
N ARG A 259 21.39 -4.62 0.52
CA ARG A 259 20.38 -5.68 0.42
C ARG A 259 20.49 -6.55 -0.82
N TYR A 260 21.24 -6.14 -1.83
CA TYR A 260 21.38 -6.92 -3.05
C TYR A 260 22.46 -8.00 -2.91
N ASN A 261 22.08 -9.17 -2.42
CA ASN A 261 22.98 -10.31 -2.28
C ASN A 261 22.39 -11.52 -3.02
N LYS A 262 22.72 -11.62 -4.31
CA LYS A 262 22.28 -12.73 -5.17
C LYS A 262 23.12 -13.97 -4.90
N LEU A 263 22.49 -15.08 -4.58
CA LEU A 263 23.12 -16.36 -4.28
C LEU A 263 22.67 -17.41 -5.31
N SER A 264 23.59 -18.33 -5.66
CA SER A 264 23.21 -19.55 -6.35
C SER A 264 22.41 -20.46 -5.41
N ARG A 265 21.69 -21.42 -5.96
CA ARG A 265 20.96 -22.45 -5.21
C ARG A 265 21.87 -23.15 -4.18
N GLU A 266 23.07 -23.55 -4.58
CA GLU A 266 24.04 -24.25 -3.72
C GLU A 266 24.52 -23.34 -2.59
N ALA A 267 24.78 -22.07 -2.86
CA ALA A 267 25.16 -21.09 -1.84
C ALA A 267 24.03 -20.84 -0.85
N PHE A 268 22.78 -20.81 -1.31
CA PHE A 268 21.61 -20.67 -0.45
C PHE A 268 21.41 -21.88 0.47
N TYR A 269 21.54 -23.11 -0.05
CA TYR A 269 21.53 -24.32 0.78
C TYR A 269 22.66 -24.33 1.81
N SER A 270 23.86 -23.88 1.41
CA SER A 270 25.01 -23.79 2.33
C SER A 270 24.77 -22.77 3.44
N LEU A 271 24.12 -21.64 3.13
CA LEU A 271 23.77 -20.59 4.09
C LEU A 271 22.75 -21.08 5.14
N LEU A 272 21.85 -21.98 4.76
CA LEU A 272 20.77 -22.52 5.60
C LEU A 272 20.90 -24.03 5.82
N SER A 273 22.14 -24.51 6.04
CA SER A 273 22.45 -25.96 6.14
C SER A 273 21.78 -26.68 7.32
N ASN A 274 21.41 -25.96 8.38
CA ASN A 274 20.71 -26.48 9.55
C ASN A 274 19.17 -26.32 9.44
N PHE A 275 18.68 -25.69 8.37
CA PHE A 275 17.25 -25.46 8.15
C PHE A 275 16.73 -26.39 7.05
N ASN A 276 15.56 -26.97 7.23
CA ASN A 276 14.94 -27.84 6.22
C ASN A 276 14.38 -27.00 5.05
N VAL A 277 15.28 -26.52 4.17
CA VAL A 277 14.95 -25.69 3.00
C VAL A 277 13.96 -26.40 2.08
N ASP A 278 14.18 -27.69 1.78
CA ASP A 278 13.29 -28.44 0.87
C ASP A 278 11.88 -28.59 1.44
N GLY A 279 11.79 -28.93 2.73
CA GLY A 279 10.49 -29.01 3.41
C GLY A 279 9.75 -27.67 3.42
N TYR A 280 10.48 -26.57 3.66
CA TYR A 280 9.95 -25.23 3.63
C TYR A 280 9.44 -24.84 2.22
N MET A 281 10.28 -24.98 1.20
CA MET A 281 9.92 -24.60 -0.18
C MET A 281 8.80 -25.46 -0.76
N LYS A 282 8.73 -26.72 -0.38
CA LYS A 282 7.57 -27.58 -0.70
C LYS A 282 6.27 -27.04 -0.11
N GLY A 283 6.30 -26.52 1.12
CA GLY A 283 5.15 -25.87 1.75
C GLY A 283 4.73 -24.56 1.06
N ILE A 284 5.72 -23.80 0.56
CA ILE A 284 5.53 -22.60 -0.28
C ILE A 284 4.89 -22.94 -1.63
N GLY A 285 5.10 -24.15 -2.15
CA GLY A 285 4.54 -24.62 -3.42
C GLY A 285 5.44 -24.40 -4.64
N ILE A 286 6.73 -24.09 -4.43
CA ILE A 286 7.73 -23.97 -5.50
C ILE A 286 9.05 -24.68 -5.12
N ASP A 287 9.84 -25.02 -6.10
CA ASP A 287 11.23 -25.48 -5.89
C ASP A 287 12.17 -24.28 -5.64
N VAL A 288 13.33 -24.52 -5.03
CA VAL A 288 14.38 -23.50 -4.92
C VAL A 288 14.85 -23.12 -6.32
N PRO A 289 14.74 -21.84 -6.75
CA PRO A 289 15.25 -21.41 -8.04
C PRO A 289 16.78 -21.53 -8.14
N ASP A 290 17.33 -21.42 -9.37
CA ASP A 290 18.78 -21.43 -9.57
C ASP A 290 19.49 -20.28 -8.87
N GLU A 291 18.81 -19.13 -8.77
CA GLU A 291 19.28 -17.95 -8.07
C GLU A 291 18.17 -17.40 -7.15
N VAL A 292 18.57 -16.90 -6.00
CA VAL A 292 17.73 -16.19 -5.03
C VAL A 292 18.40 -14.91 -4.56
N LEU A 293 17.64 -13.96 -4.05
CA LEU A 293 18.14 -12.72 -3.48
C LEU A 293 17.93 -12.74 -1.96
N VAL A 294 19.03 -12.66 -1.19
CA VAL A 294 19.01 -12.63 0.27
C VAL A 294 19.33 -11.23 0.74
N GLY A 295 18.34 -10.54 1.34
CA GLY A 295 18.52 -9.14 1.73
C GLY A 295 19.54 -8.94 2.85
N GLN A 296 19.58 -9.85 3.83
CA GLN A 296 20.43 -9.72 5.02
C GLN A 296 21.21 -11.02 5.28
N PRO A 297 22.29 -11.31 4.51
CA PRO A 297 23.01 -12.59 4.60
C PRO A 297 23.54 -12.93 6.01
N SER A 298 24.02 -11.92 6.76
CA SER A 298 24.51 -12.14 8.12
C SER A 298 23.41 -12.58 9.09
N TYR A 299 22.18 -12.04 8.92
CA TYR A 299 21.03 -12.49 9.68
C TYR A 299 20.70 -13.96 9.37
N PHE A 300 20.69 -14.35 8.08
CA PHE A 300 20.39 -15.72 7.68
C PHE A 300 21.46 -16.71 8.15
N ALA A 301 22.73 -16.33 8.14
CA ALA A 301 23.80 -17.15 8.72
C ALA A 301 23.59 -17.36 10.23
N ALA A 302 23.28 -16.29 10.97
CA ALA A 302 22.99 -16.38 12.41
C ALA A 302 21.69 -17.17 12.69
N LEU A 303 20.65 -16.99 11.88
CA LEU A 303 19.40 -17.76 11.98
C LEU A 303 19.67 -19.26 11.78
N ASN A 304 20.53 -19.64 10.82
CA ASN A 304 20.91 -21.03 10.59
C ASN A 304 21.48 -21.69 11.85
N ASP A 305 22.36 -20.98 12.57
CA ASP A 305 22.93 -21.48 13.81
C ASP A 305 21.90 -21.49 14.95
N LEU A 306 21.13 -20.40 15.10
CA LEU A 306 20.09 -20.28 16.13
C LEU A 306 18.99 -21.34 15.95
N PHE A 307 18.71 -21.76 14.73
CA PHE A 307 17.61 -22.67 14.42
C PHE A 307 17.71 -23.99 15.19
N THR A 308 18.89 -24.55 15.30
CA THR A 308 19.16 -25.79 16.05
C THR A 308 19.59 -25.57 17.49
N GLN A 309 20.12 -24.37 17.85
CA GLN A 309 20.54 -24.04 19.22
C GLN A 309 19.36 -23.68 20.13
N ILE A 310 18.26 -23.24 19.57
CA ILE A 310 17.03 -22.90 20.32
C ILE A 310 16.22 -24.19 20.52
N ASP A 311 15.77 -24.41 21.75
CA ASP A 311 14.98 -25.59 22.08
C ASP A 311 13.71 -25.71 21.22
N LEU A 312 13.32 -26.93 20.89
CA LEU A 312 12.12 -27.22 20.10
C LEU A 312 10.86 -26.62 20.73
N ASP A 313 10.71 -26.66 22.06
CA ASP A 313 9.56 -26.11 22.76
C ASP A 313 9.48 -24.57 22.58
N ALA A 314 10.60 -23.88 22.51
CA ALA A 314 10.60 -22.43 22.22
C ALA A 314 10.11 -22.13 20.80
N TRP A 315 10.50 -22.94 19.81
CA TRP A 315 9.96 -22.84 18.45
C TRP A 315 8.46 -23.13 18.40
N LYS A 316 7.98 -24.15 19.13
CA LYS A 316 6.55 -24.45 19.21
C LYS A 316 5.76 -23.28 19.81
N ASP A 317 6.22 -22.70 20.91
CA ASP A 317 5.55 -21.56 21.52
C ASP A 317 5.59 -20.32 20.62
N TYR A 318 6.71 -20.06 19.98
CA TYR A 318 6.83 -19.02 18.96
C TYR A 318 5.82 -19.23 17.82
N LEU A 319 5.69 -20.42 17.27
CA LEU A 319 4.71 -20.72 16.22
C LEU A 319 3.27 -20.52 16.71
N ARG A 320 2.95 -20.89 17.96
CA ARG A 320 1.63 -20.68 18.55
C ARG A 320 1.27 -19.20 18.59
N ILE A 321 2.18 -18.34 19.07
CA ILE A 321 1.90 -16.90 19.11
C ILE A 321 1.85 -16.28 17.72
N ARG A 322 2.64 -16.78 16.73
CA ARG A 322 2.54 -16.31 15.34
C ARG A 322 1.16 -16.61 14.73
N VAL A 323 0.62 -17.80 14.98
CA VAL A 323 -0.75 -18.17 14.57
C VAL A 323 -1.77 -17.26 15.25
N LEU A 324 -1.69 -17.09 16.58
CA LEU A 324 -2.60 -16.25 17.35
C LEU A 324 -2.61 -14.81 16.85
N ASN A 325 -1.44 -14.21 16.68
CA ASN A 325 -1.31 -12.82 16.20
C ASN A 325 -1.88 -12.65 14.79
N SER A 326 -1.64 -13.63 13.90
CA SER A 326 -2.14 -13.58 12.51
C SER A 326 -3.66 -13.62 12.41
N TYR A 327 -4.32 -14.25 13.38
CA TYR A 327 -5.77 -14.40 13.40
C TYR A 327 -6.49 -13.58 14.48
N ALA A 328 -5.79 -12.88 15.38
CA ALA A 328 -6.35 -12.18 16.53
C ALA A 328 -7.58 -11.32 16.19
N ASN A 329 -7.55 -10.58 15.08
CA ASN A 329 -8.64 -9.70 14.65
C ASN A 329 -9.85 -10.43 14.02
N TYR A 330 -9.77 -11.75 13.86
CA TYR A 330 -10.79 -12.61 13.22
C TYR A 330 -11.30 -13.70 14.18
N LEU A 331 -10.85 -13.68 15.42
CA LEU A 331 -11.26 -14.53 16.53
C LEU A 331 -12.26 -13.80 17.44
N PRO A 332 -12.84 -14.47 18.48
CA PRO A 332 -13.73 -13.86 19.44
C PRO A 332 -13.24 -12.53 19.99
N LYS A 333 -14.19 -11.68 20.41
CA LYS A 333 -13.96 -10.31 20.87
C LYS A 333 -12.82 -10.20 21.89
N VAL A 334 -12.67 -11.18 22.78
CA VAL A 334 -11.61 -11.16 23.79
C VAL A 334 -10.20 -11.16 23.19
N PHE A 335 -9.97 -11.85 22.06
CA PHE A 335 -8.69 -11.80 21.33
C PHE A 335 -8.48 -10.46 20.65
N VAL A 336 -9.54 -9.92 20.05
CA VAL A 336 -9.51 -8.59 19.41
C VAL A 336 -9.19 -7.51 20.41
N ASP A 337 -9.83 -7.55 21.59
CA ASP A 337 -9.62 -6.59 22.68
C ASP A 337 -8.20 -6.69 23.24
N THR A 338 -7.70 -7.89 23.49
CA THR A 338 -6.32 -8.12 23.98
C THR A 338 -5.29 -7.58 22.99
N ASN A 339 -5.49 -7.83 21.71
CA ASN A 339 -4.62 -7.31 20.65
C ASN A 339 -4.67 -5.78 20.57
N PHE A 340 -5.87 -5.19 20.66
CA PHE A 340 -6.08 -3.74 20.64
C PHE A 340 -5.40 -3.06 21.84
N GLU A 341 -5.59 -3.55 23.06
CA GLU A 341 -5.05 -2.93 24.27
C GLU A 341 -3.52 -2.83 24.25
N PHE A 342 -2.84 -3.80 23.66
CA PHE A 342 -1.38 -3.73 23.53
C PHE A 342 -0.94 -2.93 22.29
N TYR A 343 -1.28 -3.39 21.07
CA TYR A 343 -0.72 -2.79 19.88
C TYR A 343 -1.32 -1.42 19.55
N SER A 344 -2.64 -1.26 19.60
CA SER A 344 -3.24 0.00 19.16
C SER A 344 -3.27 1.05 20.25
N LYS A 345 -3.65 0.67 21.46
CA LYS A 345 -3.84 1.62 22.57
C LYS A 345 -2.52 1.94 23.26
N PHE A 346 -1.85 0.93 23.80
CA PHE A 346 -0.63 1.18 24.58
C PHE A 346 0.55 1.61 23.71
N LEU A 347 0.78 0.91 22.58
CA LEU A 347 1.96 1.14 21.76
C LEU A 347 1.82 2.37 20.86
N TYR A 348 0.62 2.58 20.25
CA TYR A 348 0.37 3.66 19.30
C TYR A 348 -0.56 4.78 19.79
N GLY A 349 -1.13 4.68 21.00
CA GLY A 349 -1.90 5.76 21.61
C GLY A 349 -3.35 5.92 21.10
N ARG A 350 -3.92 4.92 20.44
CA ARG A 350 -5.32 4.95 20.01
C ARG A 350 -6.23 4.66 21.20
N GLU A 351 -7.10 5.60 21.58
CA GLU A 351 -7.92 5.46 22.78
C GLU A 351 -9.09 4.49 22.61
N GLU A 352 -9.73 4.46 21.43
CA GLU A 352 -10.90 3.62 21.15
C GLU A 352 -10.69 2.73 19.92
N GLN A 353 -11.35 1.57 19.92
CA GLN A 353 -11.34 0.69 18.76
C GLN A 353 -12.14 1.28 17.61
N GLN A 354 -11.62 1.12 16.39
CA GLN A 354 -12.40 1.44 15.19
C GLN A 354 -13.68 0.59 15.14
N PRO A 355 -14.79 1.17 14.66
CA PRO A 355 -16.04 0.44 14.46
C PRO A 355 -15.84 -0.80 13.58
N ARG A 356 -16.59 -1.86 13.85
CA ARG A 356 -16.41 -3.14 13.15
C ARG A 356 -16.59 -3.03 11.63
N TRP A 357 -17.52 -2.21 11.16
CA TRP A 357 -17.68 -1.95 9.73
C TRP A 357 -16.41 -1.38 9.09
N ARG A 358 -15.68 -0.51 9.80
CA ARG A 358 -14.44 0.11 9.31
C ARG A 358 -13.32 -0.93 9.20
N LYS A 359 -13.22 -1.83 10.19
CA LYS A 359 -12.30 -2.98 10.13
C LYS A 359 -12.66 -3.92 8.95
N ALA A 360 -13.96 -4.14 8.69
CA ALA A 360 -14.45 -4.94 7.57
C ALA A 360 -14.06 -4.34 6.21
N VAL A 361 -14.33 -3.04 6.00
CA VAL A 361 -13.96 -2.34 4.77
C VAL A 361 -12.44 -2.34 4.57
N SER A 362 -11.66 -2.09 5.63
CA SER A 362 -10.19 -2.16 5.56
C SER A 362 -9.70 -3.56 5.21
N SER A 363 -10.34 -4.60 5.74
CA SER A 363 -10.01 -6.00 5.41
C SER A 363 -10.38 -6.34 3.96
N ILE A 364 -11.50 -5.84 3.43
CA ILE A 364 -11.88 -5.96 2.02
C ILE A 364 -10.86 -5.26 1.13
N ASN A 365 -10.41 -4.05 1.49
CA ASN A 365 -9.36 -3.34 0.76
C ASN A 365 -8.07 -4.16 0.66
N GLY A 366 -7.64 -4.80 1.74
CA GLY A 366 -6.43 -5.62 1.73
C GLY A 366 -6.55 -6.95 0.97
N ASN A 367 -7.75 -7.52 0.85
CA ASN A 367 -7.95 -8.87 0.29
C ASN A 367 -8.64 -8.88 -1.08
N LEU A 368 -9.48 -7.86 -1.36
CA LEU A 368 -10.28 -7.73 -2.59
C LEU A 368 -10.13 -6.30 -3.18
N GLY A 369 -8.96 -5.69 -2.99
CA GLY A 369 -8.75 -4.26 -3.23
C GLY A 369 -9.13 -3.80 -4.62
N GLU A 370 -8.66 -4.46 -5.68
CA GLU A 370 -9.02 -4.06 -7.05
C GLU A 370 -10.48 -4.38 -7.39
N LEU A 371 -11.07 -5.44 -6.79
CA LEU A 371 -12.48 -5.75 -7.00
C LEU A 371 -13.39 -4.65 -6.44
N LEU A 372 -13.07 -4.13 -5.24
CA LEU A 372 -13.74 -2.95 -4.69
C LEU A 372 -13.38 -1.69 -5.49
N GLY A 373 -12.13 -1.58 -5.94
CA GLY A 373 -11.63 -0.46 -6.74
C GLY A 373 -12.41 -0.23 -8.04
N GLN A 374 -12.82 -1.28 -8.75
CA GLN A 374 -13.68 -1.16 -9.92
C GLN A 374 -15.00 -0.45 -9.60
N LEU A 375 -15.65 -0.83 -8.50
CA LEU A 375 -16.91 -0.23 -8.09
C LEU A 375 -16.71 1.21 -7.56
N TYR A 376 -15.59 1.46 -6.90
CA TYR A 376 -15.21 2.77 -6.39
C TYR A 376 -14.99 3.77 -7.53
N VAL A 377 -14.16 3.43 -8.49
CA VAL A 377 -13.83 4.28 -9.64
C VAL A 377 -15.08 4.62 -10.46
N ALA A 378 -15.96 3.64 -10.68
CA ALA A 378 -17.20 3.85 -11.42
C ALA A 378 -18.12 4.91 -10.78
N LYS A 379 -18.00 5.16 -9.46
CA LYS A 379 -18.82 6.14 -8.72
C LYS A 379 -18.09 7.45 -8.43
N HIS A 380 -16.77 7.42 -8.21
CA HIS A 380 -16.04 8.50 -7.56
C HIS A 380 -14.89 9.09 -8.37
N PHE A 381 -14.58 8.60 -9.57
CA PHE A 381 -13.47 9.13 -10.35
C PHE A 381 -13.81 9.26 -11.83
N SER A 382 -13.87 10.51 -12.32
CA SER A 382 -14.28 10.79 -13.71
C SER A 382 -13.12 10.69 -14.70
N PRO A 383 -13.40 10.38 -15.97
CA PRO A 383 -12.40 10.44 -17.05
C PRO A 383 -11.78 11.83 -17.22
N GLU A 384 -12.56 12.89 -16.97
CA GLU A 384 -12.10 14.28 -17.05
C GLU A 384 -11.05 14.58 -15.98
N SER A 385 -11.27 14.11 -14.75
CA SER A 385 -10.29 14.20 -13.67
C SER A 385 -8.99 13.49 -14.02
N LYS A 386 -9.06 12.29 -14.61
CA LYS A 386 -7.89 11.55 -15.12
C LYS A 386 -7.14 12.36 -16.17
N ALA A 387 -7.84 12.91 -17.17
CA ALA A 387 -7.22 13.68 -18.25
C ALA A 387 -6.51 14.95 -17.75
N ARG A 388 -7.13 15.67 -16.79
CA ARG A 388 -6.51 16.86 -16.19
C ARG A 388 -5.26 16.51 -15.39
N MET A 389 -5.29 15.42 -14.65
CA MET A 389 -4.13 14.92 -13.90
C MET A 389 -2.97 14.53 -14.84
N VAL A 390 -3.24 13.88 -15.97
CA VAL A 390 -2.22 13.57 -16.99
C VAL A 390 -1.50 14.84 -17.42
N THR A 391 -2.26 15.89 -17.75
CA THR A 391 -1.68 17.19 -18.17
C THR A 391 -0.80 17.79 -17.06
N MET A 392 -1.22 17.71 -15.80
CA MET A 392 -0.43 18.25 -14.68
C MET A 392 0.86 17.46 -14.47
N VAL A 393 0.83 16.15 -14.58
CA VAL A 393 2.01 15.29 -14.49
C VAL A 393 3.00 15.61 -15.61
N ASP A 394 2.53 15.73 -16.85
CA ASP A 394 3.37 16.09 -18.00
C ASP A 394 4.05 17.47 -17.80
N ASN A 395 3.32 18.46 -17.30
CA ASN A 395 3.85 19.79 -17.02
C ASN A 395 4.93 19.74 -15.93
N LEU A 396 4.71 18.94 -14.87
CA LEU A 396 5.68 18.80 -13.78
C LEU A 396 6.93 18.04 -14.22
N ILE A 397 6.80 17.02 -15.05
CA ILE A 397 7.94 16.32 -15.68
C ILE A 397 8.76 17.32 -16.53
N ALA A 398 8.08 18.17 -17.30
CA ALA A 398 8.76 19.22 -18.09
C ALA A 398 9.49 20.25 -17.17
N ALA A 399 8.86 20.67 -16.08
CA ALA A 399 9.48 21.57 -15.10
C ALA A 399 10.69 20.93 -14.41
N TYR A 400 10.63 19.62 -14.09
CA TYR A 400 11.78 18.87 -13.58
C TYR A 400 12.93 18.82 -14.59
N ALA A 401 12.64 18.61 -15.88
CA ALA A 401 13.66 18.63 -16.93
C ALA A 401 14.36 19.99 -17.02
N GLU A 402 13.60 21.07 -16.93
CA GLU A 402 14.17 22.43 -16.89
C GLU A 402 15.03 22.65 -15.64
N SER A 403 14.53 22.23 -14.47
CA SER A 403 15.26 22.32 -13.20
C SER A 403 16.58 21.55 -13.25
N ILE A 404 16.58 20.29 -13.73
CA ILE A 404 17.78 19.47 -13.86
C ILE A 404 18.83 20.15 -14.77
N ASN A 405 18.40 20.70 -15.90
CA ASN A 405 19.32 21.43 -16.81
C ASN A 405 19.98 22.62 -16.13
N ASN A 406 19.31 23.30 -15.22
CA ASN A 406 19.77 24.51 -14.54
C ASN A 406 20.55 24.24 -13.23
N LEU A 407 20.71 22.97 -12.79
CA LEU A 407 21.49 22.66 -11.59
C LEU A 407 22.97 23.07 -11.78
N ASP A 408 23.50 23.84 -10.86
CA ASP A 408 24.88 24.36 -10.91
C ASP A 408 25.92 23.38 -10.34
N TRP A 409 25.49 22.37 -9.61
CA TRP A 409 26.36 21.43 -8.90
C TRP A 409 26.48 20.05 -9.59
N MET A 410 25.61 19.76 -10.54
CA MET A 410 25.57 18.49 -11.26
C MET A 410 26.31 18.63 -12.60
N SER A 411 27.16 17.65 -12.91
CA SER A 411 27.88 17.60 -14.18
C SER A 411 26.93 17.40 -15.37
N ASP A 412 27.37 17.80 -16.57
CA ASP A 412 26.58 17.61 -17.78
C ASP A 412 26.30 16.12 -18.08
N GLU A 413 27.24 15.20 -17.75
CA GLU A 413 27.06 13.77 -17.90
C GLU A 413 25.89 13.27 -17.03
N THR A 414 25.89 13.59 -15.73
CA THR A 414 24.81 13.20 -14.81
C THR A 414 23.49 13.87 -15.16
N LYS A 415 23.48 15.14 -15.61
CA LYS A 415 22.28 15.81 -16.13
C LYS A 415 21.66 15.06 -17.29
N GLN A 416 22.46 14.63 -18.28
CA GLN A 416 21.97 13.88 -19.42
C GLN A 416 21.36 12.54 -18.99
N GLN A 417 22.00 11.80 -18.10
CA GLN A 417 21.43 10.55 -17.55
C GLN A 417 20.14 10.79 -16.75
N SER A 418 20.09 11.88 -15.97
CA SER A 418 18.87 12.30 -15.26
C SER A 418 17.71 12.57 -16.21
N LEU A 419 17.96 13.29 -17.32
CA LEU A 419 16.95 13.56 -18.33
C LEU A 419 16.50 12.29 -19.06
N VAL A 420 17.41 11.36 -19.35
CA VAL A 420 17.08 10.05 -19.92
C VAL A 420 16.18 9.29 -18.95
N LYS A 421 16.52 9.25 -17.65
CA LYS A 421 15.69 8.60 -16.64
C LYS A 421 14.32 9.25 -16.56
N LEU A 422 14.25 10.58 -16.46
CA LEU A 422 12.98 11.32 -16.39
C LEU A 422 12.09 11.08 -17.63
N SER A 423 12.68 10.97 -18.82
CA SER A 423 11.93 10.67 -20.05
C SER A 423 11.33 9.27 -20.10
N LYS A 424 11.77 8.37 -19.23
CA LYS A 424 11.28 6.98 -19.10
C LYS A 424 10.31 6.80 -17.93
N PHE A 425 9.95 7.88 -17.21
CA PHE A 425 8.92 7.78 -16.17
C PHE A 425 7.59 7.32 -16.77
N THR A 426 6.95 6.38 -16.11
CA THR A 426 5.63 5.88 -16.48
C THR A 426 4.60 6.37 -15.46
N PRO A 427 3.76 7.38 -15.78
CA PRO A 427 2.68 7.80 -14.91
C PRO A 427 1.51 6.80 -14.93
N LYS A 428 1.02 6.42 -13.75
CA LYS A 428 -0.20 5.63 -13.56
C LYS A 428 -1.19 6.45 -12.74
N ILE A 429 -2.35 6.76 -13.33
CA ILE A 429 -3.30 7.73 -12.76
C ILE A 429 -4.67 7.11 -12.59
N GLY A 430 -5.17 7.14 -11.35
CA GLY A 430 -6.52 6.78 -10.96
C GLY A 430 -6.71 5.28 -10.74
N TYR A 431 -6.53 4.46 -11.77
CA TYR A 431 -6.83 3.03 -11.74
C TYR A 431 -6.10 2.26 -12.86
N PRO A 432 -5.90 0.93 -12.70
CA PRO A 432 -5.23 0.09 -13.69
C PRO A 432 -6.06 -0.06 -14.98
N ASP A 433 -5.37 -0.22 -16.12
CA ASP A 433 -6.02 -0.47 -17.40
C ASP A 433 -6.61 -1.89 -17.49
N SER A 434 -6.06 -2.84 -16.73
CA SER A 434 -6.55 -4.21 -16.61
C SER A 434 -6.74 -4.55 -15.15
N TRP A 435 -7.89 -5.13 -14.82
CA TRP A 435 -8.24 -5.50 -13.44
C TRP A 435 -7.83 -6.92 -13.13
N LYS A 436 -7.41 -7.15 -11.89
CA LYS A 436 -7.12 -8.49 -11.36
C LYS A 436 -8.33 -9.40 -11.42
N ASP A 437 -8.14 -10.64 -11.86
CA ASP A 437 -9.20 -11.67 -11.88
C ASP A 437 -9.31 -12.40 -10.55
N TYR A 438 -10.39 -12.14 -9.82
CA TYR A 438 -10.72 -12.82 -8.56
C TYR A 438 -11.64 -14.02 -8.74
N SER A 439 -11.86 -14.52 -9.96
CA SER A 439 -12.84 -15.63 -10.23
C SER A 439 -12.52 -16.88 -9.42
N ALA A 440 -11.23 -17.23 -9.29
CA ALA A 440 -10.78 -18.41 -8.55
C ALA A 440 -10.89 -18.27 -7.02
N LEU A 441 -11.05 -17.06 -6.49
CA LEU A 441 -11.15 -16.81 -5.05
C LEU A 441 -12.58 -17.07 -4.56
N ALA A 442 -12.77 -18.10 -3.73
CA ALA A 442 -14.06 -18.39 -3.10
C ALA A 442 -14.25 -17.59 -1.80
N ILE A 443 -15.34 -16.84 -1.72
CA ILE A 443 -15.77 -16.12 -0.51
C ILE A 443 -17.09 -16.70 -0.01
N LYS A 444 -17.28 -16.80 1.32
CA LYS A 444 -18.47 -17.32 1.98
C LYS A 444 -18.96 -16.36 3.05
N ALA A 445 -20.27 -16.15 3.12
CA ALA A 445 -20.90 -15.18 4.02
C ALA A 445 -20.86 -15.56 5.52
N ASP A 446 -20.49 -16.78 5.86
CA ASP A 446 -20.49 -17.33 7.24
C ASP A 446 -19.12 -17.85 7.72
N ASP A 447 -18.04 -17.57 6.97
CA ASP A 447 -16.70 -18.14 7.22
C ASP A 447 -15.61 -17.07 7.15
N LEU A 448 -15.58 -16.16 8.13
CA LEU A 448 -14.63 -15.05 8.16
C LEU A 448 -13.17 -15.52 8.12
N ALA A 449 -12.74 -16.35 9.06
CA ALA A 449 -11.37 -16.83 9.14
C ALA A 449 -10.96 -17.64 7.89
N GLY A 450 -11.90 -18.42 7.32
CA GLY A 450 -11.69 -19.12 6.06
C GLY A 450 -11.60 -18.19 4.86
N ASN A 451 -12.35 -17.09 4.83
CA ASN A 451 -12.21 -16.05 3.79
C ASN A 451 -10.82 -15.41 3.84
N ILE A 452 -10.34 -15.04 5.03
CA ILE A 452 -8.99 -14.50 5.24
C ILE A 452 -7.94 -15.49 4.72
N LYS A 453 -8.02 -16.76 5.13
CA LYS A 453 -7.10 -17.80 4.69
C LYS A 453 -7.08 -17.94 3.16
N ARG A 454 -8.26 -18.10 2.53
CA ARG A 454 -8.37 -18.26 1.07
C ARG A 454 -7.83 -17.04 0.31
N SER A 455 -8.09 -15.82 0.81
CA SER A 455 -7.56 -14.60 0.20
C SER A 455 -6.04 -14.52 0.28
N ARG A 456 -5.44 -14.92 1.41
CA ARG A 456 -3.99 -14.95 1.58
C ARG A 456 -3.32 -15.98 0.67
N ILE A 457 -3.89 -17.20 0.60
CA ILE A 457 -3.42 -18.25 -0.32
C ILE A 457 -3.54 -17.78 -1.77
N PHE A 458 -4.64 -17.11 -2.14
CA PHE A 458 -4.84 -16.56 -3.47
C PHE A 458 -3.74 -15.55 -3.82
N GLY A 459 -3.48 -14.56 -2.95
CA GLY A 459 -2.41 -13.59 -3.15
C GLY A 459 -1.00 -14.22 -3.18
N HIS A 460 -0.75 -15.22 -2.32
CA HIS A 460 0.49 -15.99 -2.35
C HIS A 460 0.70 -16.68 -3.70
N ASN A 461 -0.30 -17.39 -4.18
CA ASN A 461 -0.21 -18.12 -5.45
C ASN A 461 0.04 -17.16 -6.63
N GLU A 462 -0.62 -16.01 -6.65
CA GLU A 462 -0.38 -14.98 -7.66
C GLU A 462 1.05 -14.44 -7.60
N ASN A 463 1.56 -14.21 -6.41
CA ASN A 463 2.94 -13.74 -6.26
C ASN A 463 3.95 -14.81 -6.71
N MET A 464 3.76 -16.08 -6.31
CA MET A 464 4.65 -17.18 -6.73
C MET A 464 4.60 -17.43 -8.24
N ALA A 465 3.43 -17.25 -8.87
CA ALA A 465 3.26 -17.42 -10.32
C ALA A 465 4.05 -16.40 -11.17
N LYS A 466 4.52 -15.31 -10.59
CA LYS A 466 5.41 -14.35 -11.27
C LYS A 466 6.79 -14.94 -11.58
N LEU A 467 7.25 -15.91 -10.80
CA LEU A 467 8.59 -16.50 -11.00
C LEU A 467 8.68 -17.16 -12.38
N GLY A 468 9.61 -16.67 -13.21
CA GLY A 468 9.76 -17.12 -14.59
C GLY A 468 8.81 -16.46 -15.60
N ALA A 469 7.87 -15.63 -15.15
CA ALA A 469 7.02 -14.82 -16.03
C ALA A 469 7.74 -13.52 -16.46
N PRO A 470 7.32 -12.88 -17.56
CA PRO A 470 7.77 -11.53 -17.90
C PRO A 470 7.27 -10.51 -16.86
N ILE A 471 8.02 -9.40 -16.71
CA ILE A 471 7.63 -8.30 -15.82
C ILE A 471 6.29 -7.72 -16.26
N ASP A 472 5.33 -7.69 -15.35
CA ASP A 472 4.05 -7.02 -15.56
C ASP A 472 4.16 -5.53 -15.22
N ARG A 473 4.32 -4.70 -16.26
CA ARG A 473 4.34 -3.24 -16.09
C ARG A 473 2.95 -2.63 -15.86
N GLY A 474 1.88 -3.41 -15.99
CA GLY A 474 0.50 -3.01 -15.70
C GLY A 474 0.11 -3.17 -14.23
N GLU A 475 0.90 -3.89 -13.44
CA GLU A 475 0.60 -4.17 -12.01
C GLU A 475 0.56 -2.90 -11.17
N TRP A 476 -0.45 -2.81 -10.30
CA TRP A 476 -0.56 -1.76 -9.28
C TRP A 476 -0.32 -2.34 -7.89
N PHE A 477 0.44 -1.63 -7.05
CA PHE A 477 0.71 -2.05 -5.67
C PHE A 477 -0.21 -1.38 -4.64
N MET A 478 -1.11 -0.51 -5.10
CA MET A 478 -2.17 0.13 -4.30
C MET A 478 -3.48 0.06 -5.05
N ALA A 479 -4.57 -0.21 -4.34
CA ALA A 479 -5.91 -0.20 -4.91
C ALA A 479 -6.40 1.25 -5.16
N PRO A 480 -7.31 1.48 -6.14
CA PRO A 480 -7.79 2.82 -6.48
C PRO A 480 -8.42 3.61 -5.33
N GLN A 481 -9.00 2.95 -4.35
CA GLN A 481 -9.59 3.58 -3.15
C GLN A 481 -8.58 3.83 -2.02
N GLU A 482 -7.30 3.56 -2.23
CA GLU A 482 -6.26 3.91 -1.26
C GLU A 482 -5.87 5.38 -1.38
N VAL A 483 -5.84 6.06 -0.25
CA VAL A 483 -5.37 7.45 -0.16
C VAL A 483 -3.87 7.42 0.04
N ASN A 484 -3.13 7.36 -1.04
CA ASN A 484 -1.67 7.41 -1.09
C ASN A 484 -1.18 7.60 -2.53
N ALA A 485 0.15 7.74 -2.69
CA ALA A 485 0.87 7.73 -3.96
C ALA A 485 2.19 6.98 -3.76
N TYR A 486 2.87 6.60 -4.84
CA TYR A 486 4.20 5.99 -4.73
C TYR A 486 5.03 6.13 -6.00
N TYR A 487 6.35 6.11 -5.82
CA TYR A 487 7.33 5.86 -6.87
C TYR A 487 7.87 4.43 -6.75
N ASN A 488 7.95 3.71 -7.88
CA ASN A 488 8.57 2.39 -7.96
C ASN A 488 9.87 2.47 -8.78
N PRO A 489 11.06 2.32 -8.16
CA PRO A 489 12.32 2.46 -8.87
C PRO A 489 12.56 1.36 -9.92
N GLY A 490 12.14 0.12 -9.66
CA GLY A 490 12.33 -1.01 -10.58
C GLY A 490 11.50 -0.90 -11.85
N LEU A 491 10.33 -0.25 -11.79
CA LEU A 491 9.49 0.03 -12.96
C LEU A 491 9.66 1.46 -13.48
N ASN A 492 10.37 2.32 -12.75
CA ASN A 492 10.54 3.75 -12.99
C ASN A 492 9.17 4.44 -13.22
N GLU A 493 8.24 4.21 -12.30
CA GLU A 493 6.86 4.68 -12.38
C GLU A 493 6.43 5.49 -11.17
N ILE A 494 5.52 6.45 -11.41
CA ILE A 494 4.82 7.24 -10.38
C ILE A 494 3.34 6.91 -10.45
N VAL A 495 2.72 6.64 -9.29
CA VAL A 495 1.37 6.10 -9.22
C VAL A 495 0.50 6.90 -8.28
N PHE A 496 -0.69 7.31 -8.76
CA PHE A 496 -1.64 8.14 -8.03
C PHE A 496 -3.03 7.48 -8.04
N PRO A 497 -3.42 6.71 -7.01
CA PRO A 497 -4.75 6.10 -6.89
C PRO A 497 -5.88 7.14 -6.89
N ALA A 498 -7.05 6.74 -7.39
CA ALA A 498 -8.21 7.63 -7.57
C ALA A 498 -8.66 8.33 -6.28
N ALA A 499 -8.59 7.66 -5.13
CA ALA A 499 -8.98 8.25 -3.85
C ALA A 499 -8.06 9.37 -3.39
N TYR A 500 -6.80 9.38 -3.79
CA TYR A 500 -5.87 10.47 -3.49
C TYR A 500 -6.16 11.72 -4.33
N LEU A 501 -6.80 11.52 -5.50
CA LEU A 501 -7.17 12.54 -6.47
C LEU A 501 -8.59 13.09 -6.22
N GLN A 502 -8.90 13.38 -4.95
CA GLN A 502 -10.17 13.91 -4.47
C GLN A 502 -9.92 15.21 -3.68
N PRO A 503 -10.94 16.06 -3.48
CA PRO A 503 -10.81 17.22 -2.60
C PRO A 503 -10.39 16.82 -1.16
N PRO A 504 -9.51 17.58 -0.49
CA PRO A 504 -8.93 18.86 -0.92
C PRO A 504 -7.65 18.73 -1.77
N ASN A 505 -7.12 17.54 -2.01
CA ASN A 505 -5.85 17.35 -2.72
C ASN A 505 -5.94 17.75 -4.20
N PHE A 506 -7.05 17.41 -4.85
CA PHE A 506 -7.32 17.73 -6.24
C PHE A 506 -8.79 18.12 -6.42
N ILE A 507 -9.03 19.31 -6.96
CA ILE A 507 -10.35 19.83 -7.27
C ILE A 507 -10.38 20.16 -8.76
N PRO A 508 -11.07 19.36 -9.60
CA PRO A 508 -11.10 19.57 -11.04
C PRO A 508 -11.59 20.96 -11.48
N GLU A 509 -12.47 21.58 -10.70
CA GLU A 509 -13.06 22.89 -10.96
C GLU A 509 -12.27 24.06 -10.35
N ALA A 510 -11.24 23.78 -9.53
CA ALA A 510 -10.41 24.84 -8.94
C ALA A 510 -9.40 25.41 -9.95
N GLU A 511 -8.86 26.59 -9.60
CA GLU A 511 -7.77 27.21 -10.34
C GLU A 511 -6.54 26.30 -10.38
N ASP A 512 -5.78 26.35 -11.47
CA ASP A 512 -4.56 25.57 -11.64
C ASP A 512 -3.55 25.83 -10.52
N ALA A 513 -3.43 27.09 -10.08
CA ALA A 513 -2.53 27.47 -8.99
C ALA A 513 -2.82 26.70 -7.69
N TYR A 514 -4.10 26.48 -7.37
CA TYR A 514 -4.50 25.64 -6.24
C TYR A 514 -4.05 24.19 -6.43
N ASN A 515 -4.41 23.57 -7.57
CA ASN A 515 -4.09 22.18 -7.83
C ASN A 515 -2.57 21.94 -7.92
N TYR A 516 -1.78 22.86 -8.46
CA TYR A 516 -0.31 22.79 -8.42
C TYR A 516 0.24 22.95 -7.00
N GLY A 517 -0.39 23.76 -6.15
CA GLY A 517 0.00 23.94 -4.75
C GLY A 517 -0.37 22.76 -3.85
N THR A 518 -1.34 21.93 -4.24
CA THR A 518 -1.82 20.75 -3.51
C THR A 518 -1.30 19.47 -4.14
N ILE A 519 -2.05 18.82 -5.05
CA ILE A 519 -1.64 17.56 -5.68
C ILE A 519 -0.33 17.71 -6.46
N GLY A 520 -0.04 18.89 -7.01
CA GLY A 520 1.22 19.15 -7.71
C GLY A 520 2.44 18.98 -6.81
N THR A 521 2.35 19.26 -5.51
CA THR A 521 3.44 19.01 -4.55
C THR A 521 3.67 17.51 -4.38
N THR A 522 2.61 16.71 -4.34
CA THR A 522 2.74 15.24 -4.27
C THR A 522 3.30 14.67 -5.57
N ILE A 523 2.85 15.14 -6.73
CA ILE A 523 3.43 14.71 -8.02
C ILE A 523 4.93 15.01 -8.05
N GLY A 524 5.32 16.23 -7.62
CA GLY A 524 6.72 16.62 -7.50
C GLY A 524 7.50 15.75 -6.51
N HIS A 525 6.89 15.37 -5.38
CA HIS A 525 7.47 14.45 -4.41
C HIS A 525 7.74 13.08 -5.03
N GLU A 526 6.76 12.46 -5.71
CA GLU A 526 6.95 11.15 -6.34
C GLU A 526 7.98 11.18 -7.48
N ILE A 527 8.01 12.24 -8.30
CA ILE A 527 9.09 12.43 -9.27
C ILE A 527 10.43 12.57 -8.57
N GLY A 528 10.48 13.31 -7.46
CA GLY A 528 11.67 13.53 -6.64
C GLY A 528 12.28 12.23 -6.10
N HIS A 529 11.44 11.25 -5.74
CA HIS A 529 11.91 9.92 -5.34
C HIS A 529 12.76 9.21 -6.40
N GLY A 530 12.59 9.52 -7.68
CA GLY A 530 13.47 9.03 -8.74
C GLY A 530 14.92 9.51 -8.62
N PHE A 531 15.17 10.58 -7.88
CA PHE A 531 16.46 11.28 -7.76
C PHE A 531 16.95 11.47 -6.32
N ASP A 532 16.23 10.93 -5.32
CA ASP A 532 16.63 10.98 -3.91
C ASP A 532 17.81 10.03 -3.61
N ASP A 533 18.14 9.86 -2.32
CA ASP A 533 19.24 9.02 -1.84
C ASP A 533 19.14 7.55 -2.28
N GLN A 534 17.94 7.04 -2.51
CA GLN A 534 17.70 5.68 -2.98
C GLN A 534 17.37 5.62 -4.47
N GLY A 535 16.44 6.45 -4.95
CA GLY A 535 16.05 6.43 -6.36
C GLY A 535 17.19 6.80 -7.31
N SER A 536 18.12 7.66 -6.89
CA SER A 536 19.33 7.96 -7.67
C SER A 536 20.25 6.77 -7.89
N LYS A 537 20.08 5.66 -7.17
CA LYS A 537 20.81 4.41 -7.38
C LYS A 537 20.27 3.57 -8.53
N TYR A 538 19.03 3.84 -9.01
CA TYR A 538 18.40 3.12 -10.10
C TYR A 538 18.44 3.93 -11.38
N ASP A 539 18.81 3.31 -12.49
CA ASP A 539 18.78 3.92 -13.82
C ASP A 539 17.34 4.06 -14.37
N GLY A 540 17.21 4.65 -15.55
CA GLY A 540 15.89 4.84 -16.19
C GLY A 540 15.20 3.56 -16.66
N ASP A 541 15.90 2.42 -16.68
CA ASP A 541 15.35 1.11 -17.03
C ASP A 541 14.98 0.30 -15.76
N GLY A 542 15.20 0.87 -14.58
CA GLY A 542 14.87 0.27 -13.29
C GLY A 542 15.96 -0.59 -12.68
N ASN A 543 17.19 -0.58 -13.23
CA ASN A 543 18.27 -1.36 -12.70
C ASN A 543 19.04 -0.60 -11.61
N LEU A 544 19.30 -1.26 -10.48
CA LEU A 544 20.21 -0.80 -9.43
C LEU A 544 21.63 -0.74 -10.00
N LYS A 545 22.04 0.44 -10.42
CA LYS A 545 23.29 0.70 -11.12
C LYS A 545 23.74 2.14 -10.85
N SER A 546 24.99 2.29 -10.39
CA SER A 546 25.59 3.63 -10.28
C SER A 546 25.71 4.27 -11.67
N TRP A 547 25.06 5.41 -11.84
CA TRP A 547 25.06 6.20 -13.08
C TRP A 547 25.47 7.68 -12.85
N TRP A 548 25.62 8.06 -11.58
CA TRP A 548 26.16 9.34 -11.20
C TRP A 548 27.70 9.28 -11.20
N THR A 549 28.35 10.43 -11.50
CA THR A 549 29.79 10.54 -11.25
C THR A 549 30.04 10.59 -9.74
N ASP A 550 31.23 10.15 -9.31
CA ASP A 550 31.61 10.22 -7.89
C ASP A 550 31.56 11.66 -7.36
N GLN A 551 31.97 12.62 -8.18
CA GLN A 551 31.92 14.06 -7.84
C GLN A 551 30.49 14.55 -7.59
N ASP A 552 29.54 14.13 -8.44
CA ASP A 552 28.14 14.52 -8.28
C ASP A 552 27.52 13.85 -7.05
N ARG A 553 27.90 12.60 -6.77
CA ARG A 553 27.48 11.91 -5.54
C ARG A 553 27.95 12.65 -4.30
N GLU A 554 29.22 13.02 -4.22
CA GLU A 554 29.77 13.79 -3.11
C GLU A 554 29.08 15.16 -2.98
N ALA A 555 28.79 15.83 -4.10
CA ALA A 555 28.10 17.12 -4.10
C ALA A 555 26.66 17.02 -3.59
N PHE A 556 25.96 15.92 -3.90
CA PHE A 556 24.62 15.61 -3.38
C PHE A 556 24.67 15.33 -1.87
N GLU A 557 25.55 14.44 -1.42
CA GLU A 557 25.72 14.08 -0.01
C GLU A 557 26.06 15.29 0.88
N LYS A 558 26.88 16.20 0.38
CA LYS A 558 27.17 17.45 1.08
C LYS A 558 25.93 18.33 1.28
N ARG A 559 24.99 18.34 0.32
CA ARG A 559 23.73 19.11 0.41
C ARG A 559 22.75 18.44 1.36
N THR A 560 22.58 17.13 1.25
CA THR A 560 21.68 16.37 2.14
C THR A 560 22.15 16.42 3.59
N LYS A 561 23.47 16.42 3.84
CA LYS A 561 24.03 16.61 5.18
C LYS A 561 23.60 17.92 5.82
N GLY A 562 23.55 19.03 5.06
CA GLY A 562 23.06 20.30 5.55
C GLY A 562 21.60 20.25 6.04
N LEU A 563 20.75 19.51 5.33
CA LEU A 563 19.36 19.26 5.74
C LEU A 563 19.29 18.42 7.01
N VAL A 564 20.06 17.32 7.10
CA VAL A 564 20.17 16.49 8.31
C VAL A 564 20.62 17.31 9.52
N GLU A 565 21.66 18.14 9.36
CA GLU A 565 22.16 19.02 10.41
C GLU A 565 21.11 20.05 10.88
N GLN A 566 20.24 20.51 9.96
CA GLN A 566 19.14 21.40 10.31
C GLN A 566 18.09 20.69 11.17
N PHE A 567 17.64 19.50 10.74
CA PHE A 567 16.63 18.73 11.49
C PHE A 567 17.14 18.23 12.85
N ASN A 568 18.43 17.91 12.99
CA ASN A 568 19.03 17.51 14.25
C ASN A 568 19.06 18.64 15.33
N LYS A 569 18.61 19.84 14.99
CA LYS A 569 18.49 20.95 15.96
C LYS A 569 17.15 21.00 16.69
N PHE A 570 16.18 20.21 16.22
CA PHE A 570 14.85 20.11 16.79
C PHE A 570 14.64 18.77 17.49
#